data_c0e5cac4c7aa8cf4fd0973c4a705509d
#
_entry.id   c0e5cac4c7aa8cf4fd0973c4a705509d
#
_cell.length_a   1.000
_cell.length_b   1.000
_cell.length_c   1.000
_cell.angle_alpha   90.00
_cell.angle_beta   90.00
_cell.angle_gamma   90.00
#
_symmetry.space_group_name_H-M   'P 1'
#
loop_
_entity.id
_entity.type
_entity.pdbx_description
1 polymer ?
#
loop_
_entity_poly.entity_id
_entity_poly.type
_entity_poly.pdbx_seq_one_letter_code
_entity_poly.pdbx_strand_id
1 'polypeptide(L)'
;MVRETVVEVRRSRRRKSTVSAYRDGDRTIVAIPARFTRAQEREWVQRMLDRLADSERRRRPSDEQLARRAADLSAKYLEGRARPTSVRWAANQDRRWGSCTLVDGSIRISTRVQGMPGWVLDYVLLHELAHLLHAGHGPGFWRLLESYPRTERARGFLEGVSFARDAAEGGEAGTDGDAEQDVTEDDLDDVDGDQD
;
A
#
# COMPACT_ATOMS: atom_id res chain seq x y z
N MET A 1 -15.76 -1.83 17.60
CA MET A 1 -15.09 -2.13 18.88
C MET A 1 -13.64 -1.75 18.75
N VAL A 2 -13.19 -0.67 19.42
CA VAL A 2 -11.79 -0.29 19.52
C VAL A 2 -11.13 -1.30 20.45
N ARG A 3 -10.24 -2.15 19.91
CA ARG A 3 -9.46 -3.06 20.77
C ARG A 3 -8.53 -2.20 21.61
N GLU A 4 -8.72 -2.24 22.93
CA GLU A 4 -7.83 -1.60 23.90
C GLU A 4 -6.45 -2.23 23.76
N THR A 5 -5.51 -1.46 23.22
CA THR A 5 -4.14 -1.94 22.99
C THR A 5 -3.39 -1.88 24.31
N VAL A 6 -2.97 -3.01 24.83
CA VAL A 6 -2.15 -3.08 26.06
C VAL A 6 -0.79 -2.45 25.79
N VAL A 7 -0.42 -1.45 26.57
CA VAL A 7 0.88 -0.79 26.50
C VAL A 7 1.80 -1.37 27.58
N GLU A 8 2.93 -1.96 27.14
CA GLU A 8 3.96 -2.49 28.03
C GLU A 8 5.20 -1.59 27.97
N VAL A 9 5.63 -1.09 29.16
CA VAL A 9 6.85 -0.26 29.25
C VAL A 9 8.02 -1.11 29.69
N ARG A 10 9.05 -1.22 28.84
CA ARG A 10 10.30 -1.93 29.14
C ARG A 10 11.42 -0.98 29.46
N ARG A 11 11.93 -1.01 30.70
CA ARG A 11 13.07 -0.21 31.18
C ARG A 11 14.38 -0.95 30.90
N SER A 12 15.33 -0.29 30.22
CA SER A 12 16.64 -0.87 29.88
C SER A 12 17.80 -0.05 30.46
N ARG A 13 18.68 -0.72 31.20
CA ARG A 13 19.93 -0.12 31.72
C ARG A 13 20.96 0.13 30.61
N ARG A 14 20.87 -0.60 29.48
CA ARG A 14 21.77 -0.42 28.34
C ARG A 14 21.43 0.82 27.51
N ARG A 15 20.20 1.30 27.57
CA ARG A 15 19.77 2.50 26.83
C ARG A 15 20.12 3.76 27.63
N LYS A 16 20.91 4.66 27.00
CA LYS A 16 21.27 5.95 27.63
C LYS A 16 20.24 7.05 27.34
N SER A 17 19.77 7.17 26.07
CA SER A 17 18.86 8.22 25.61
C SER A 17 17.84 7.75 24.60
N THR A 18 17.99 6.56 24.03
CA THR A 18 17.13 6.07 22.95
C THR A 18 15.82 5.53 23.49
N VAL A 19 14.71 6.03 22.94
CA VAL A 19 13.36 5.51 23.15
C VAL A 19 12.86 4.91 21.87
N SER A 20 12.20 3.75 21.93
CA SER A 20 11.57 3.11 20.76
C SER A 20 10.23 2.51 21.14
N ALA A 21 9.31 2.48 20.20
CA ALA A 21 8.05 1.75 20.31
C ALA A 21 7.84 0.85 19.12
N TYR A 22 7.24 -0.32 19.34
CA TYR A 22 6.87 -1.27 18.30
C TYR A 22 5.69 -2.13 18.74
N ARG A 23 5.00 -2.71 17.78
CA ARG A 23 3.95 -3.68 18.05
C ARG A 23 4.53 -5.08 18.19
N ASP A 24 4.00 -5.83 19.15
CA ASP A 24 4.31 -7.23 19.38
C ASP A 24 2.98 -7.96 19.62
N GLY A 25 2.41 -8.51 18.55
CA GLY A 25 1.04 -9.03 18.56
C GLY A 25 0.00 -7.95 18.89
N ASP A 26 -0.77 -8.18 19.94
CA ASP A 26 -1.81 -7.27 20.46
C ASP A 26 -1.27 -6.19 21.42
N ARG A 27 0.03 -6.20 21.73
CA ARG A 27 0.68 -5.28 22.66
C ARG A 27 1.51 -4.24 21.94
N THR A 28 1.59 -3.04 22.53
CA THR A 28 2.55 -2.02 22.13
C THR A 28 3.65 -1.94 23.18
N ILE A 29 4.88 -2.26 22.77
CA ILE A 29 6.05 -2.21 23.65
C ILE A 29 6.74 -0.86 23.47
N VAL A 30 6.92 -0.13 24.58
CA VAL A 30 7.70 1.10 24.62
C VAL A 30 8.95 0.89 25.46
N ALA A 31 10.13 0.88 24.82
CA ALA A 31 11.40 0.67 25.49
C ALA A 31 12.07 2.02 25.79
N ILE A 32 12.34 2.26 27.08
CA ILE A 32 12.90 3.51 27.62
C ILE A 32 14.18 3.25 28.43
N PRO A 33 15.04 4.28 28.65
CA PRO A 33 16.13 4.21 29.62
C PRO A 33 15.63 3.96 31.05
N ALA A 34 16.33 3.07 31.79
CA ALA A 34 15.94 2.74 33.16
C ALA A 34 15.98 3.95 34.12
N ARG A 35 16.79 4.97 33.79
CA ARG A 35 16.97 6.20 34.59
C ARG A 35 15.84 7.23 34.48
N PHE A 36 14.88 7.02 33.55
CA PHE A 36 13.79 7.96 33.37
C PHE A 36 12.88 7.99 34.60
N THR A 37 12.52 9.20 35.00
CA THR A 37 11.51 9.44 36.04
C THR A 37 10.14 8.99 35.53
N ARG A 38 9.18 8.80 36.43
CA ARG A 38 7.79 8.47 36.08
C ARG A 38 7.12 9.57 35.22
N ALA A 39 7.52 10.84 35.41
CA ALA A 39 7.03 11.94 34.57
C ALA A 39 7.56 11.84 33.13
N GLN A 40 8.88 11.64 32.99
CA GLN A 40 9.51 11.42 31.68
C GLN A 40 8.97 10.15 30.98
N GLU A 41 8.75 9.08 31.73
CA GLU A 41 8.12 7.87 31.20
C GLU A 41 6.76 8.16 30.58
N ARG A 42 5.85 8.83 31.31
CA ARG A 42 4.50 9.16 30.80
C ARG A 42 4.59 10.02 29.53
N GLU A 43 5.43 11.06 29.54
CA GLU A 43 5.62 11.95 28.40
C GLU A 43 6.13 11.19 27.16
N TRP A 44 7.16 10.37 27.33
CA TRP A 44 7.75 9.63 26.24
C TRP A 44 6.85 8.50 25.72
N VAL A 45 6.12 7.82 26.61
CA VAL A 45 5.13 6.82 26.21
C VAL A 45 4.08 7.46 25.32
N GLN A 46 3.49 8.59 25.75
CA GLN A 46 2.48 9.28 24.94
C GLN A 46 3.03 9.71 23.58
N ARG A 47 4.21 10.36 23.56
CA ARG A 47 4.87 10.78 22.32
C ARG A 47 5.15 9.61 21.36
N MET A 48 5.53 8.45 21.90
CA MET A 48 5.80 7.27 21.08
C MET A 48 4.52 6.62 20.55
N LEU A 49 3.44 6.61 21.36
CA LEU A 49 2.13 6.15 20.90
C LEU A 49 1.57 7.03 19.80
N ASP A 50 1.69 8.36 19.93
CA ASP A 50 1.25 9.31 18.90
C ASP A 50 2.02 9.10 17.59
N ARG A 51 3.35 8.95 17.67
CA ARG A 51 4.18 8.64 16.48
C ARG A 51 3.80 7.32 15.82
N LEU A 52 3.49 6.29 16.62
CA LEU A 52 3.07 4.99 16.11
C LEU A 52 1.71 5.10 15.42
N ALA A 53 0.75 5.77 16.05
CA ALA A 53 -0.58 6.03 15.47
C ALA A 53 -0.50 6.85 14.19
N ASP A 54 0.36 7.87 14.12
CA ASP A 54 0.60 8.66 12.91
C ASP A 54 1.24 7.84 11.80
N SER A 55 2.16 6.94 12.15
CA SER A 55 2.76 6.01 11.20
C SER A 55 1.74 5.03 10.64
N GLU A 56 0.85 4.50 11.49
CA GLU A 56 -0.23 3.60 11.08
C GLU A 56 -1.26 4.31 10.20
N ARG A 57 -1.66 5.54 10.55
CA ARG A 57 -2.55 6.37 9.71
C ARG A 57 -1.97 6.62 8.33
N ARG A 58 -0.66 6.89 8.23
CA ARG A 58 0.01 7.05 6.93
C ARG A 58 0.06 5.77 6.10
N ARG A 59 0.06 4.61 6.76
CA ARG A 59 0.04 3.31 6.09
C ARG A 59 -1.36 2.83 5.71
N ARG A 60 -2.40 3.39 6.36
CA ARG A 60 -3.82 3.07 6.12
C ARG A 60 -4.60 4.37 5.94
N PRO A 61 -4.39 5.09 4.84
CA PRO A 61 -5.09 6.33 4.59
C PRO A 61 -6.60 6.08 4.40
N SER A 62 -7.43 7.09 4.69
CA SER A 62 -8.84 7.08 4.32
C SER A 62 -9.02 7.20 2.80
N ASP A 63 -10.23 6.94 2.29
CA ASP A 63 -10.56 7.13 0.86
C ASP A 63 -10.27 8.56 0.40
N GLU A 64 -10.58 9.57 1.21
CA GLU A 64 -10.25 10.96 0.90
C GLU A 64 -8.75 11.24 0.82
N GLN A 65 -7.98 10.63 1.73
CA GLN A 65 -6.52 10.74 1.71
C GLN A 65 -5.93 9.99 0.51
N LEU A 66 -6.53 8.84 0.15
CA LEU A 66 -6.16 8.08 -1.02
C LEU A 66 -6.41 8.87 -2.31
N ALA A 67 -7.59 9.49 -2.43
CA ALA A 67 -7.94 10.34 -3.58
C ALA A 67 -7.02 11.55 -3.71
N ARG A 68 -6.70 12.23 -2.60
CA ARG A 68 -5.73 13.34 -2.61
C ARG A 68 -4.36 12.87 -3.07
N ARG A 69 -3.89 11.73 -2.54
CA ARG A 69 -2.61 11.14 -2.93
C ARG A 69 -2.57 10.79 -4.41
N ALA A 70 -3.65 10.25 -4.96
CA ALA A 70 -3.78 9.96 -6.39
C ALA A 70 -3.69 11.25 -7.23
N ALA A 71 -4.35 12.33 -6.81
CA ALA A 71 -4.25 13.62 -7.48
C ALA A 71 -2.83 14.20 -7.46
N ASP A 72 -2.14 14.14 -6.32
CA ASP A 72 -0.74 14.58 -6.19
C ASP A 72 0.20 13.76 -7.08
N LEU A 73 0.01 12.45 -7.14
CA LEU A 73 0.79 11.55 -7.99
C LEU A 73 0.53 11.81 -9.48
N SER A 74 -0.75 12.00 -9.86
CA SER A 74 -1.12 12.38 -11.23
C SER A 74 -0.45 13.68 -11.63
N ALA A 75 -0.53 14.71 -10.79
CA ALA A 75 0.10 16.00 -11.07
C ALA A 75 1.61 15.87 -11.23
N LYS A 76 2.25 15.08 -10.39
CA LYS A 76 3.70 14.96 -10.35
C LYS A 76 4.30 14.10 -11.46
N TYR A 77 3.64 12.99 -11.81
CA TYR A 77 4.21 11.96 -12.68
C TYR A 77 3.47 11.78 -14.00
N LEU A 78 2.20 12.25 -14.08
CA LEU A 78 1.34 12.10 -15.25
C LEU A 78 0.83 13.46 -15.77
N GLU A 79 1.50 14.55 -15.42
CA GLU A 79 1.18 15.94 -15.87
C GLU A 79 -0.26 16.36 -15.50
N GLY A 80 -0.87 15.73 -14.49
CA GLY A 80 -2.26 15.97 -14.08
C GLY A 80 -3.31 15.48 -15.09
N ARG A 81 -2.92 14.68 -16.09
CA ARG A 81 -3.82 14.17 -17.13
C ARG A 81 -4.77 13.09 -16.62
N ALA A 82 -4.30 12.21 -15.73
CA ALA A 82 -5.13 11.17 -15.13
C ALA A 82 -5.99 11.76 -14.00
N ARG A 83 -7.31 11.81 -14.22
CA ARG A 83 -8.28 12.41 -13.27
C ARG A 83 -9.37 11.41 -12.96
N PRO A 84 -9.20 10.57 -11.94
CA PRO A 84 -10.23 9.61 -11.55
C PRO A 84 -11.45 10.34 -10.98
N THR A 85 -12.64 9.79 -11.20
CA THR A 85 -13.89 10.27 -10.61
C THR A 85 -13.97 9.91 -9.12
N SER A 86 -13.39 8.77 -8.74
CA SER A 86 -13.27 8.34 -7.36
C SER A 86 -12.07 7.42 -7.17
N VAL A 87 -11.49 7.41 -5.96
CA VAL A 87 -10.44 6.46 -5.56
C VAL A 87 -10.81 5.93 -4.19
N ARG A 88 -10.99 4.62 -4.07
CA ARG A 88 -11.47 3.99 -2.83
C ARG A 88 -10.75 2.69 -2.53
N TRP A 89 -10.75 2.31 -1.26
CA TRP A 89 -10.35 0.99 -0.83
C TRP A 89 -11.41 -0.05 -1.20
N ALA A 90 -10.97 -1.24 -1.61
CA ALA A 90 -11.84 -2.39 -1.91
C ALA A 90 -11.32 -3.63 -1.19
N ALA A 91 -12.22 -4.29 -0.44
CA ALA A 91 -11.89 -5.50 0.31
C ALA A 91 -12.03 -6.79 -0.51
N ASN A 92 -12.72 -6.71 -1.66
CA ASN A 92 -13.09 -7.86 -2.49
C ASN A 92 -12.15 -8.08 -3.69
N GLN A 93 -10.88 -7.65 -3.58
CA GLN A 93 -9.87 -7.85 -4.61
C GLN A 93 -8.84 -8.87 -4.13
N ASP A 94 -9.10 -10.16 -4.35
CA ASP A 94 -8.25 -11.23 -3.80
C ASP A 94 -6.99 -11.47 -4.63
N ARG A 95 -7.03 -11.24 -5.94
CA ARG A 95 -5.91 -11.47 -6.86
C ARG A 95 -5.24 -10.18 -7.36
N ARG A 96 -5.93 -9.05 -7.34
CA ARG A 96 -5.46 -7.76 -7.87
C ARG A 96 -5.04 -6.80 -6.75
N TRP A 97 -4.06 -5.95 -7.01
CA TRP A 97 -3.64 -4.90 -6.09
C TRP A 97 -4.47 -3.61 -6.25
N GLY A 98 -5.06 -3.45 -7.44
CA GLY A 98 -5.95 -2.37 -7.79
C GLY A 98 -6.82 -2.72 -8.99
N SER A 99 -7.72 -1.84 -9.37
CA SER A 99 -8.47 -1.88 -10.64
C SER A 99 -8.94 -0.48 -11.02
N CYS A 100 -8.91 -0.21 -12.32
CA CYS A 100 -9.46 0.99 -12.94
C CYS A 100 -10.66 0.62 -13.82
N THR A 101 -11.81 1.28 -13.63
CA THR A 101 -12.96 1.14 -14.49
C THR A 101 -12.99 2.32 -15.45
N LEU A 102 -12.69 2.09 -16.71
CA LEU A 102 -12.56 3.16 -17.71
C LEU A 102 -13.88 3.87 -17.99
N VAL A 103 -15.00 3.14 -17.97
CA VAL A 103 -16.33 3.69 -18.29
C VAL A 103 -16.73 4.84 -17.35
N ASP A 104 -16.46 4.71 -16.07
CA ASP A 104 -16.82 5.71 -15.05
C ASP A 104 -15.60 6.43 -14.45
N GLY A 105 -14.40 6.05 -14.84
CA GLY A 105 -13.15 6.64 -14.33
C GLY A 105 -12.88 6.34 -12.85
N SER A 106 -13.50 5.30 -12.27
CA SER A 106 -13.30 4.95 -10.87
C SER A 106 -12.09 4.04 -10.68
N ILE A 107 -11.38 4.25 -9.57
CA ILE A 107 -10.23 3.44 -9.16
C ILE A 107 -10.52 2.78 -7.82
N ARG A 108 -10.22 1.51 -7.71
CA ARG A 108 -10.29 0.72 -6.48
C ARG A 108 -8.91 0.19 -6.14
N ILE A 109 -8.49 0.35 -4.90
CA ILE A 109 -7.21 -0.18 -4.40
C ILE A 109 -7.51 -1.25 -3.37
N SER A 110 -6.90 -2.42 -3.52
CA SER A 110 -7.08 -3.53 -2.59
C SER A 110 -6.66 -3.12 -1.16
N THR A 111 -7.50 -3.44 -0.17
CA THR A 111 -7.13 -3.26 1.24
C THR A 111 -5.88 -4.04 1.64
N ARG A 112 -5.45 -5.02 0.85
CA ARG A 112 -4.18 -5.75 1.02
C ARG A 112 -2.95 -4.86 0.91
N VAL A 113 -3.04 -3.74 0.18
CA VAL A 113 -1.96 -2.74 0.09
C VAL A 113 -1.82 -1.92 1.37
N GLN A 114 -2.86 -1.93 2.23
CA GLN A 114 -2.79 -1.23 3.53
C GLN A 114 -1.71 -1.83 4.42
N GLY A 115 -0.88 -0.98 5.00
CA GLY A 115 0.24 -1.38 5.84
C GLY A 115 1.55 -1.62 5.08
N MET A 116 1.51 -1.74 3.75
CA MET A 116 2.71 -1.79 2.93
C MET A 116 3.47 -0.45 2.95
N PRO A 117 4.74 -0.43 2.55
CA PRO A 117 5.48 0.83 2.39
C PRO A 117 4.75 1.82 1.47
N GLY A 118 4.76 3.10 1.82
CA GLY A 118 4.02 4.12 1.06
C GLY A 118 4.39 4.20 -0.43
N TRP A 119 5.63 3.86 -0.78
CA TRP A 119 6.08 3.83 -2.18
C TRP A 119 5.48 2.66 -2.99
N VAL A 120 5.00 1.60 -2.33
CA VAL A 120 4.23 0.52 -3.00
C VAL A 120 2.84 1.01 -3.32
N LEU A 121 2.16 1.66 -2.37
CA LEU A 121 0.86 2.29 -2.59
C LEU A 121 0.93 3.34 -3.71
N ASP A 122 2.01 4.15 -3.75
CA ASP A 122 2.21 5.13 -4.82
C ASP A 122 2.28 4.46 -6.20
N TYR A 123 3.01 3.36 -6.30
CA TYR A 123 3.12 2.61 -7.53
C TYR A 123 1.76 2.04 -7.98
N VAL A 124 1.01 1.38 -7.07
CA VAL A 124 -0.31 0.83 -7.39
C VAL A 124 -1.26 1.93 -7.84
N LEU A 125 -1.27 3.09 -7.14
CA LEU A 125 -2.08 4.24 -7.56
C LEU A 125 -1.69 4.76 -8.94
N LEU A 126 -0.38 4.88 -9.22
CA LEU A 126 0.10 5.33 -10.53
C LEU A 126 -0.23 4.34 -11.64
N HIS A 127 -0.19 3.03 -11.35
CA HIS A 127 -0.60 1.99 -12.28
C HIS A 127 -2.06 2.15 -12.68
N GLU A 128 -2.96 2.28 -11.70
CA GLU A 128 -4.38 2.47 -11.96
C GLU A 128 -4.70 3.83 -12.62
N LEU A 129 -3.95 4.88 -12.26
CA LEU A 129 -4.06 6.18 -12.92
C LEU A 129 -3.60 6.14 -14.39
N ALA A 130 -2.56 5.36 -14.69
CA ALA A 130 -2.06 5.19 -16.05
C ALA A 130 -3.10 4.50 -16.95
N HIS A 131 -3.94 3.61 -16.40
CA HIS A 131 -5.04 2.99 -17.14
C HIS A 131 -6.08 4.01 -17.63
N LEU A 132 -6.31 5.12 -16.94
CA LEU A 132 -7.18 6.20 -17.44
C LEU A 132 -6.63 6.86 -18.71
N LEU A 133 -5.35 6.66 -19.04
CA LEU A 133 -4.70 7.21 -20.23
C LEU A 133 -4.41 6.14 -21.29
N HIS A 134 -4.21 4.89 -20.86
CA HIS A 134 -3.92 3.73 -21.71
C HIS A 134 -4.60 2.49 -21.13
N ALA A 135 -5.54 1.91 -21.86
CA ALA A 135 -6.34 0.75 -21.41
C ALA A 135 -5.48 -0.50 -21.17
N GLY A 136 -4.48 -0.75 -22.02
CA GLY A 136 -3.61 -1.93 -21.93
C GLY A 136 -2.18 -1.63 -21.51
N HIS A 137 -1.41 -2.68 -21.20
CA HIS A 137 -0.01 -2.58 -20.73
C HIS A 137 1.03 -2.48 -21.86
N GLY A 138 0.68 -1.84 -22.97
CA GLY A 138 1.59 -1.60 -24.08
C GLY A 138 2.74 -0.63 -23.74
N PRO A 139 3.67 -0.39 -24.69
CA PRO A 139 4.83 0.47 -24.46
C PRO A 139 4.49 1.90 -23.99
N GLY A 140 3.32 2.42 -24.41
CA GLY A 140 2.83 3.73 -23.97
C GLY A 140 2.49 3.78 -22.49
N PHE A 141 1.88 2.72 -21.97
CA PHE A 141 1.56 2.56 -20.56
C PHE A 141 2.83 2.52 -19.71
N TRP A 142 3.78 1.63 -20.03
CA TRP A 142 5.01 1.48 -19.25
C TRP A 142 5.85 2.75 -19.24
N ARG A 143 5.88 3.50 -20.34
CA ARG A 143 6.56 4.80 -20.42
C ARG A 143 6.03 5.82 -19.42
N LEU A 144 4.72 5.80 -19.11
CA LEU A 144 4.15 6.65 -18.06
C LEU A 144 4.71 6.31 -16.68
N LEU A 145 4.88 5.01 -16.39
CA LEU A 145 5.38 4.54 -15.10
C LEU A 145 6.89 4.68 -14.92
N GLU A 146 7.67 4.79 -16.00
CA GLU A 146 9.11 5.06 -15.96
C GLU A 146 9.44 6.36 -15.21
N SER A 147 8.53 7.35 -15.23
CA SER A 147 8.68 8.61 -14.50
C SER A 147 8.74 8.42 -12.97
N TYR A 148 8.21 7.30 -12.45
CA TYR A 148 8.26 6.99 -11.02
C TYR A 148 9.52 6.22 -10.65
N PRO A 149 10.45 6.79 -9.84
CA PRO A 149 11.79 6.20 -9.62
C PRO A 149 11.80 4.86 -8.89
N ARG A 150 10.66 4.41 -8.38
CA ARG A 150 10.55 3.18 -7.58
C ARG A 150 9.68 2.11 -8.25
N THR A 151 9.39 2.24 -9.54
CA THR A 151 8.55 1.31 -10.30
C THR A 151 9.04 -0.13 -10.16
N GLU A 152 10.27 -0.42 -10.55
CA GLU A 152 10.81 -1.77 -10.49
C GLU A 152 10.90 -2.33 -9.06
N ARG A 153 11.26 -1.48 -8.11
CA ARG A 153 11.28 -1.89 -6.70
C ARG A 153 9.89 -2.25 -6.18
N ALA A 154 8.86 -1.52 -6.60
CA ALA A 154 7.49 -1.77 -6.17
C ALA A 154 6.94 -3.05 -6.82
N ARG A 155 7.24 -3.29 -8.09
CA ARG A 155 6.91 -4.51 -8.79
C ARG A 155 7.51 -5.72 -8.08
N GLY A 156 8.82 -5.76 -7.91
CA GLY A 156 9.48 -6.87 -7.21
C GLY A 156 9.00 -7.09 -5.77
N PHE A 157 8.60 -6.00 -5.06
CA PHE A 157 8.00 -6.15 -3.73
C PHE A 157 6.62 -6.83 -3.80
N LEU A 158 5.75 -6.43 -4.73
CA LEU A 158 4.42 -7.00 -4.90
C LEU A 158 4.48 -8.45 -5.39
N GLU A 159 5.39 -8.76 -6.31
CA GLU A 159 5.68 -10.13 -6.77
C GLU A 159 6.12 -11.02 -5.60
N GLY A 160 7.06 -10.56 -4.77
CA GLY A 160 7.49 -11.29 -3.57
C GLY A 160 6.36 -11.52 -2.55
N VAL A 161 5.46 -10.54 -2.37
CA VAL A 161 4.30 -10.70 -1.48
C VAL A 161 3.30 -11.71 -2.07
N SER A 162 3.06 -11.68 -3.40
CA SER A 162 2.19 -12.65 -4.07
C SER A 162 2.76 -14.05 -3.94
N PHE A 163 4.04 -14.24 -4.25
CA PHE A 163 4.73 -15.53 -4.11
C PHE A 163 4.64 -16.09 -2.68
N ALA A 164 4.93 -15.27 -1.67
CA ALA A 164 4.88 -15.70 -0.28
C ALA A 164 3.47 -16.12 0.17
N ARG A 165 2.43 -15.47 -0.36
CA ARG A 165 1.05 -15.84 -0.09
C ARG A 165 0.70 -17.17 -0.77
N ASP A 166 1.01 -17.30 -2.04
CA ASP A 166 0.68 -18.49 -2.82
C ASP A 166 1.39 -19.72 -2.25
N ALA A 167 2.63 -19.56 -1.76
CA ALA A 167 3.35 -20.57 -1.02
C ALA A 167 2.71 -20.93 0.33
N ALA A 168 2.04 -19.98 0.99
CA ALA A 168 1.33 -20.21 2.26
C ALA A 168 -0.04 -20.87 2.05
N GLU A 169 -0.70 -20.60 0.92
CA GLU A 169 -2.00 -21.17 0.57
C GLU A 169 -1.88 -22.51 -0.15
N GLY A 170 -0.75 -22.75 -0.87
CA GLY A 170 -0.45 -23.95 -1.64
C GLY A 170 0.68 -24.75 -1.00
N GLY A 171 0.40 -25.46 0.09
CA GLY A 171 1.31 -26.48 0.61
C GLY A 171 1.38 -27.73 -0.25
N GLU A 172 1.54 -27.63 -1.60
CA GLU A 172 2.05 -28.72 -2.46
C GLU A 172 2.42 -28.18 -3.86
N ALA A 173 3.70 -28.23 -4.10
CA ALA A 173 4.47 -28.47 -5.32
C ALA A 173 3.91 -28.06 -6.71
N GLY A 174 4.77 -27.38 -7.44
CA GLY A 174 4.76 -27.31 -8.90
C GLY A 174 5.75 -26.27 -9.37
N THR A 175 6.95 -26.75 -9.67
CA THR A 175 8.00 -26.04 -10.41
C THR A 175 7.51 -25.64 -11.80
N ASP A 176 8.04 -24.52 -12.26
CA ASP A 176 8.12 -24.02 -13.62
C ASP A 176 6.88 -23.32 -14.20
N GLY A 177 7.05 -22.03 -14.40
CA GLY A 177 6.15 -21.24 -15.23
C GLY A 177 6.38 -19.77 -15.01
N ASP A 178 6.92 -19.10 -16.01
CA ASP A 178 7.11 -17.66 -16.12
C ASP A 178 5.95 -16.89 -15.49
N ALA A 179 6.22 -16.24 -14.36
CA ALA A 179 5.26 -15.39 -13.67
C ALA A 179 5.21 -13.98 -14.31
N GLU A 180 4.93 -13.91 -15.60
CA GLU A 180 4.24 -12.79 -16.22
C GLU A 180 2.73 -12.95 -15.97
N GLN A 181 2.34 -13.02 -14.72
CA GLN A 181 0.92 -12.90 -14.35
C GLN A 181 0.65 -11.47 -13.95
N ASP A 182 0.56 -10.78 -14.88
CA ASP A 182 -0.34 -9.83 -15.42
C ASP A 182 -1.57 -9.52 -14.58
N VAL A 183 -1.61 -8.27 -14.28
CA VAL A 183 -2.78 -7.50 -13.94
C VAL A 183 -3.59 -7.38 -15.23
N THR A 184 -4.57 -8.28 -15.44
CA THR A 184 -5.65 -8.23 -16.43
C THR A 184 -5.45 -8.83 -17.82
N GLU A 185 -6.07 -9.98 -18.07
CA GLU A 185 -6.54 -10.37 -19.40
C GLU A 185 -8.07 -10.30 -19.58
N ASP A 186 -8.86 -9.84 -18.60
CA ASP A 186 -10.33 -9.94 -18.67
C ASP A 186 -11.06 -8.69 -19.17
N ASP A 187 -10.36 -7.64 -19.62
CA ASP A 187 -11.03 -6.42 -20.13
C ASP A 187 -10.96 -6.26 -21.68
N LEU A 188 -10.64 -7.31 -22.43
CA LEU A 188 -10.51 -7.21 -23.89
C LEU A 188 -11.69 -7.79 -24.70
N ASP A 189 -12.74 -8.31 -24.08
CA ASP A 189 -13.83 -8.99 -24.80
C ASP A 189 -15.12 -8.17 -25.01
N ASP A 190 -15.08 -6.83 -24.96
CA ASP A 190 -16.27 -6.03 -25.28
C ASP A 190 -15.99 -4.90 -26.29
N VAL A 191 -15.26 -5.16 -27.34
CA VAL A 191 -15.25 -4.28 -28.53
C VAL A 191 -15.23 -5.10 -29.82
N ASP A 192 -16.28 -5.83 -30.06
CA ASP A 192 -16.64 -6.26 -31.41
C ASP A 192 -18.16 -6.26 -31.57
N GLY A 193 -18.63 -5.41 -32.46
CA GLY A 193 -19.96 -5.50 -33.02
C GLY A 193 -20.75 -4.20 -33.04
N ASP A 194 -20.44 -3.30 -33.94
CA ASP A 194 -21.46 -2.85 -34.89
C ASP A 194 -20.82 -2.11 -36.06
N GLN A 195 -20.69 -2.79 -37.19
CA GLN A 195 -20.61 -2.21 -38.49
C GLN A 195 -21.86 -2.66 -39.24
N ASP A 196 -22.80 -1.73 -39.39
CA ASP A 196 -23.60 -1.58 -40.62
C ASP A 196 -24.15 -0.14 -40.69
#